data_c9933ea327dd6df909c65d3ac22851a4
#
_entry.id   c9933ea327dd6df909c65d3ac22851a4
#
_cell.length_a   1.000
_cell.length_b   1.000
_cell.length_c   1.000
_cell.angle_alpha   90.00
_cell.angle_beta   90.00
_cell.angle_gamma   90.00
#
_symmetry.space_group_name_H-M   'P 1'
#
loop_
_entity.id
_entity.type
_entity.pdbx_description
1 polymer ?
#
loop_
_entity_poly.entity_id
_entity_poly.type
_entity_poly.pdbx_seq_one_letter_code
_entity_poly.pdbx_strand_id
1 'polypeptide(L)'
;MSAKNATLILHGMGSPNVTKPIIMLEECGLDYELRHVAVFGQEQFTPAFLALNPLGKVPVLEDPQLGAPLAESGAILFWLAEREGKFLPVQNPARQDVMQWLMVQMSSIGPMLGQLTHFSLLSPPGCEPYASARYRAIAERLYRLLDDRLQAREWIAGGDYSLADMAIQPWAYYLERHGFDASAHPALVRWRDRIAARPAVQRALARADETFTEAANATRRAASNEDLDRFFSRTETVPAADFSAVKMM
;
A
#
# COMPACT_ATOMS: atom_id res chain seq x y z
N MET A 1 31.73 -1.23 -23.74
CA MET A 1 31.64 -0.66 -22.39
C MET A 1 30.27 -1.04 -21.87
N SER A 2 30.19 -2.04 -20.98
CA SER A 2 28.94 -2.47 -20.36
C SER A 2 28.43 -1.33 -19.51
N ALA A 3 27.22 -0.80 -19.84
CA ALA A 3 26.54 0.11 -18.96
C ALA A 3 26.38 -0.61 -17.61
N LYS A 4 26.99 -0.10 -16.54
CA LYS A 4 26.67 -0.54 -15.18
C LYS A 4 25.15 -0.49 -15.10
N ASN A 5 24.51 -1.65 -14.86
CA ASN A 5 23.08 -1.71 -14.64
C ASN A 5 22.76 -0.74 -13.51
N ALA A 6 22.17 0.40 -13.85
CA ALA A 6 21.73 1.34 -12.85
C ALA A 6 20.60 0.63 -12.09
N THR A 7 20.71 0.58 -10.77
CA THR A 7 19.84 -0.17 -9.87
C THR A 7 18.49 0.54 -9.75
N LEU A 8 17.39 -0.21 -9.77
CA LEU A 8 16.09 0.29 -9.37
C LEU A 8 16.12 0.71 -7.90
N ILE A 9 15.53 1.84 -7.55
CA ILE A 9 15.45 2.32 -6.17
C ILE A 9 13.98 2.54 -5.83
N LEU A 10 13.50 1.87 -4.79
CA LEU A 10 12.15 2.08 -4.26
C LEU A 10 12.22 2.78 -2.91
N HIS A 11 11.72 4.01 -2.87
CA HIS A 11 11.58 4.80 -1.65
C HIS A 11 10.27 4.45 -0.95
N GLY A 12 10.33 4.16 0.35
CA GLY A 12 9.15 3.73 1.07
C GLY A 12 9.24 3.73 2.58
N MET A 13 8.15 3.31 3.18
CA MET A 13 8.01 2.94 4.59
C MET A 13 7.08 1.73 4.71
N GLY A 14 6.99 1.11 5.87
CA GLY A 14 6.04 0.01 6.12
C GLY A 14 4.60 0.46 5.92
N SER A 15 4.02 0.14 4.77
CA SER A 15 2.62 0.45 4.46
C SER A 15 2.09 -0.44 3.33
N PRO A 16 0.76 -0.69 3.27
CA PRO A 16 0.16 -1.48 2.20
C PRO A 16 0.51 -0.95 0.79
N ASN A 17 0.61 0.37 0.64
CA ASN A 17 0.90 0.98 -0.65
C ASN A 17 2.34 0.75 -1.12
N VAL A 18 3.30 0.68 -0.19
CA VAL A 18 4.70 0.37 -0.49
C VAL A 18 4.91 -1.13 -0.70
N THR A 19 4.15 -1.97 0.02
CA THR A 19 4.21 -3.44 -0.15
C THR A 19 3.84 -3.88 -1.57
N LYS A 20 2.91 -3.19 -2.24
CA LYS A 20 2.50 -3.51 -3.62
C LYS A 20 3.67 -3.56 -4.60
N PRO A 21 4.45 -2.49 -4.80
CA PRO A 21 5.59 -2.53 -5.72
C PRO A 21 6.71 -3.46 -5.25
N ILE A 22 6.90 -3.68 -3.95
CA ILE A 22 7.87 -4.66 -3.47
C ILE A 22 7.47 -6.08 -3.94
N ILE A 23 6.20 -6.44 -3.81
CA ILE A 23 5.68 -7.72 -4.32
C ILE A 23 5.95 -7.83 -5.83
N MET A 24 5.66 -6.80 -6.61
CA MET A 24 5.88 -6.82 -8.06
C MET A 24 7.36 -6.99 -8.41
N LEU A 25 8.26 -6.27 -7.74
CA LEU A 25 9.71 -6.39 -7.96
C LEU A 25 10.21 -7.81 -7.68
N GLU A 26 9.76 -8.41 -6.57
CA GLU A 26 10.11 -9.79 -6.20
C GLU A 26 9.50 -10.84 -7.14
N GLU A 27 8.25 -10.64 -7.60
CA GLU A 27 7.59 -11.53 -8.56
C GLU A 27 8.24 -11.46 -9.95
N CYS A 28 8.77 -10.30 -10.32
CA CYS A 28 9.55 -10.15 -11.55
C CYS A 28 10.97 -10.67 -11.43
N GLY A 29 11.50 -10.88 -10.22
CA GLY A 29 12.89 -11.27 -9.95
C GLY A 29 13.87 -10.14 -10.26
N LEU A 30 13.50 -8.89 -10.01
CA LEU A 30 14.30 -7.72 -10.29
C LEU A 30 15.23 -7.39 -9.10
N ASP A 31 16.44 -6.93 -9.41
CA ASP A 31 17.33 -6.34 -8.41
C ASP A 31 16.95 -4.90 -8.14
N TYR A 32 16.81 -4.54 -6.88
CA TYR A 32 16.44 -3.20 -6.44
C TYR A 32 17.00 -2.86 -5.06
N GLU A 33 17.18 -1.57 -4.83
CA GLU A 33 17.47 -1.01 -3.52
C GLU A 33 16.15 -0.56 -2.88
N LEU A 34 15.96 -0.88 -1.59
CA LEU A 34 14.81 -0.43 -0.81
C LEU A 34 15.29 0.64 0.17
N ARG A 35 14.82 1.88 0.01
CA ARG A 35 15.18 3.02 0.83
C ARG A 35 14.07 3.41 1.79
N HIS A 36 14.38 3.42 3.08
CA HIS A 36 13.46 3.94 4.09
C HIS A 36 13.34 5.47 3.96
N VAL A 37 12.09 5.95 4.00
CA VAL A 37 11.76 7.37 4.12
C VAL A 37 11.21 7.62 5.52
N ALA A 38 11.87 8.46 6.27
CA ALA A 38 11.52 8.77 7.67
C ALA A 38 10.31 9.70 7.74
N VAL A 39 9.13 9.20 7.36
CA VAL A 39 7.92 10.03 7.24
C VAL A 39 7.48 10.64 8.57
N PHE A 40 7.72 9.97 9.69
CA PHE A 40 7.45 10.52 11.02
C PHE A 40 8.45 11.61 11.41
N GLY A 41 9.65 11.62 10.79
CA GLY A 41 10.65 12.67 10.87
C GLY A 41 10.53 13.74 9.79
N GLN A 42 9.42 13.80 9.07
CA GLN A 42 9.09 14.81 8.05
C GLN A 42 9.98 14.79 6.80
N GLU A 43 10.73 13.71 6.56
CA GLU A 43 11.62 13.57 5.39
C GLU A 43 10.89 13.74 4.08
N GLN A 44 9.63 13.26 3.97
CA GLN A 44 8.78 13.37 2.78
C GLN A 44 8.44 14.82 2.39
N PHE A 45 8.66 15.78 3.28
CA PHE A 45 8.43 17.20 3.04
C PHE A 45 9.73 17.99 2.84
N THR A 46 10.88 17.33 2.80
CA THR A 46 12.14 17.98 2.43
C THR A 46 12.16 18.36 0.95
N PRO A 47 12.87 19.43 0.55
CA PRO A 47 13.01 19.80 -0.85
C PRO A 47 13.54 18.66 -1.72
N ALA A 48 14.45 17.83 -1.20
CA ALA A 48 15.00 16.68 -1.90
C ALA A 48 13.93 15.63 -2.21
N PHE A 49 13.08 15.26 -1.24
CA PHE A 49 12.03 14.30 -1.47
C PHE A 49 10.87 14.87 -2.31
N LEU A 50 10.51 16.14 -2.11
CA LEU A 50 9.49 16.82 -2.92
C LEU A 50 9.88 16.92 -4.40
N ALA A 51 11.17 16.93 -4.72
CA ALA A 51 11.65 16.82 -6.11
C ALA A 51 11.39 15.43 -6.71
N LEU A 52 11.33 14.37 -5.89
CA LEU A 52 10.95 13.01 -6.33
C LEU A 52 9.42 12.87 -6.45
N ASN A 53 8.69 13.39 -5.46
CA ASN A 53 7.22 13.37 -5.44
C ASN A 53 6.67 14.64 -4.76
N PRO A 54 6.10 15.57 -5.52
CA PRO A 54 5.55 16.82 -4.97
C PRO A 54 4.38 16.63 -4.00
N LEU A 55 3.74 15.45 -3.99
CA LEU A 55 2.70 15.11 -3.01
C LEU A 55 3.27 14.76 -1.61
N GLY A 56 4.61 14.60 -1.49
CA GLY A 56 5.21 14.20 -0.22
C GLY A 56 4.73 12.84 0.27
N LYS A 57 4.58 11.86 -0.64
CA LYS A 57 4.06 10.51 -0.33
C LYS A 57 4.95 9.42 -0.90
N VAL A 58 4.94 8.28 -0.22
CA VAL A 58 5.56 7.02 -0.66
C VAL A 58 4.49 6.04 -1.14
N PRO A 59 4.84 5.09 -2.06
CA PRO A 59 6.13 4.83 -2.66
C PRO A 59 6.53 5.79 -3.79
N VAL A 60 7.85 5.86 -4.07
CA VAL A 60 8.41 6.43 -5.28
C VAL A 60 9.44 5.45 -5.85
N LEU A 61 9.37 5.18 -7.14
CA LEU A 61 10.33 4.37 -7.87
C LEU A 61 11.25 5.27 -8.70
N GLU A 62 12.56 5.12 -8.52
CA GLU A 62 13.54 5.59 -9.47
C GLU A 62 13.96 4.42 -10.37
N ASP A 63 13.67 4.54 -11.66
CA ASP A 63 14.06 3.58 -12.67
C ASP A 63 14.86 4.32 -13.75
N PRO A 64 16.11 3.91 -14.01
CA PRO A 64 16.94 4.54 -15.05
C PRO A 64 16.31 4.59 -16.43
N GLN A 65 15.36 3.71 -16.73
CA GLN A 65 14.64 3.67 -17.99
C GLN A 65 13.54 4.73 -18.10
N LEU A 66 13.08 5.30 -16.99
CA LEU A 66 12.02 6.32 -16.99
C LEU A 66 12.52 7.74 -17.23
N GLY A 67 13.77 8.03 -16.92
CA GLY A 67 14.32 9.38 -16.98
C GLY A 67 13.80 10.36 -15.93
N ALA A 68 12.80 9.96 -15.11
CA ALA A 68 12.25 10.71 -13.99
C ALA A 68 11.68 9.76 -12.93
N PRO A 69 11.62 10.18 -11.64
CA PRO A 69 10.99 9.40 -10.59
C PRO A 69 9.50 9.15 -10.87
N LEU A 70 9.02 7.95 -10.55
CA LEU A 70 7.62 7.56 -10.72
C LEU A 70 6.96 7.39 -9.35
N ALA A 71 5.99 8.23 -9.04
CA ALA A 71 5.13 8.11 -7.89
C ALA A 71 3.83 7.34 -8.23
N GLU A 72 2.97 7.13 -7.22
CA GLU A 72 1.73 6.36 -7.27
C GLU A 72 1.94 4.83 -7.40
N SER A 73 1.54 4.09 -6.36
CA SER A 73 1.74 2.63 -6.33
C SER A 73 1.10 1.89 -7.50
N GLY A 74 -0.05 2.35 -7.98
CA GLY A 74 -0.72 1.79 -9.17
C GLY A 74 0.04 2.06 -10.46
N ALA A 75 0.61 3.25 -10.61
CA ALA A 75 1.43 3.59 -11.77
C ALA A 75 2.74 2.80 -11.79
N ILE A 76 3.36 2.60 -10.62
CA ILE A 76 4.56 1.77 -10.47
C ILE A 76 4.26 0.30 -10.85
N LEU A 77 3.16 -0.27 -10.36
CA LEU A 77 2.74 -1.62 -10.75
C LEU A 77 2.52 -1.74 -12.26
N PHE A 78 1.82 -0.76 -12.84
CA PHE A 78 1.53 -0.74 -14.26
C PHE A 78 2.82 -0.65 -15.10
N TRP A 79 3.72 0.26 -14.73
CA TRP A 79 5.02 0.42 -15.40
C TRP A 79 5.85 -0.86 -15.37
N LEU A 80 5.99 -1.47 -14.19
CA LEU A 80 6.77 -2.71 -14.05
C LEU A 80 6.14 -3.87 -14.83
N ALA A 81 4.80 -3.97 -14.87
CA ALA A 81 4.11 -5.00 -15.65
C ALA A 81 4.33 -4.83 -17.16
N GLU A 82 4.26 -3.61 -17.67
CA GLU A 82 4.53 -3.29 -19.09
C GLU A 82 6.00 -3.57 -19.44
N ARG A 83 6.91 -3.10 -18.61
CA ARG A 83 8.36 -3.28 -18.78
C ARG A 83 8.76 -4.75 -18.86
N GLU A 84 8.22 -5.56 -17.95
CA GLU A 84 8.59 -6.98 -17.82
C GLU A 84 7.71 -7.92 -18.68
N GLY A 85 6.62 -7.41 -19.26
CA GLY A 85 5.64 -8.22 -20.00
C GLY A 85 4.96 -9.26 -19.13
N LYS A 86 4.77 -9.00 -17.84
CA LYS A 86 4.23 -9.95 -16.85
C LYS A 86 3.07 -9.33 -16.08
N PHE A 87 2.17 -10.17 -15.57
CA PHE A 87 1.08 -9.81 -14.64
C PHE A 87 0.05 -8.80 -15.18
N LEU A 88 0.10 -8.48 -16.47
CA LEU A 88 -0.91 -7.70 -17.16
C LEU A 88 -1.19 -8.37 -18.52
N PRO A 89 -2.41 -8.89 -18.75
CA PRO A 89 -2.76 -9.49 -20.04
C PRO A 89 -2.56 -8.51 -21.20
N VAL A 90 -2.11 -9.04 -22.34
CA VAL A 90 -1.88 -8.23 -23.54
C VAL A 90 -3.19 -7.86 -24.23
N GLN A 91 -4.17 -8.76 -24.19
CA GLN A 91 -5.41 -8.62 -24.97
C GLN A 91 -6.65 -8.39 -24.11
N ASN A 92 -7.61 -7.68 -24.69
CA ASN A 92 -8.96 -7.55 -24.15
C ASN A 92 -9.76 -8.87 -24.34
N PRO A 93 -10.75 -9.16 -23.46
CA PRO A 93 -11.22 -8.33 -22.35
C PRO A 93 -10.41 -8.46 -21.04
N ALA A 94 -9.50 -9.45 -20.94
CA ALA A 94 -8.77 -9.73 -19.70
C ALA A 94 -7.93 -8.51 -19.22
N ARG A 95 -7.27 -7.81 -20.15
CA ARG A 95 -6.52 -6.60 -19.83
C ARG A 95 -7.40 -5.52 -19.20
N GLN A 96 -8.59 -5.30 -19.76
CA GLN A 96 -9.53 -4.30 -19.26
C GLN A 96 -10.07 -4.68 -17.86
N ASP A 97 -10.33 -5.97 -17.61
CA ASP A 97 -10.76 -6.44 -16.29
C ASP A 97 -9.66 -6.15 -15.24
N VAL A 98 -8.40 -6.45 -15.54
CA VAL A 98 -7.25 -6.15 -14.65
C VAL A 98 -7.12 -4.65 -14.40
N MET A 99 -7.20 -3.82 -15.44
CA MET A 99 -7.11 -2.36 -15.31
C MET A 99 -8.28 -1.79 -14.51
N GLN A 100 -9.50 -2.29 -14.71
CA GLN A 100 -10.67 -1.89 -13.92
C GLN A 100 -10.45 -2.15 -12.43
N TRP A 101 -9.97 -3.35 -12.06
CA TRP A 101 -9.75 -3.69 -10.66
C TRP A 101 -8.55 -2.95 -10.05
N LEU A 102 -7.52 -2.63 -10.84
CA LEU A 102 -6.48 -1.71 -10.40
C LEU A 102 -7.08 -0.33 -10.06
N MET A 103 -7.94 0.22 -10.94
CA MET A 103 -8.58 1.52 -10.66
C MET A 103 -9.53 1.45 -9.45
N VAL A 104 -10.29 0.37 -9.28
CA VAL A 104 -11.13 0.13 -8.08
C VAL A 104 -10.26 0.15 -6.81
N GLN A 105 -9.07 -0.47 -6.86
CA GLN A 105 -8.15 -0.42 -5.74
C GLN A 105 -7.68 1.00 -5.46
N MET A 106 -7.24 1.74 -6.49
CA MET A 106 -6.66 3.07 -6.34
C MET A 106 -7.69 4.14 -5.93
N SER A 107 -8.93 4.01 -6.41
CA SER A 107 -9.99 5.01 -6.16
C SER A 107 -10.87 4.70 -4.95
N SER A 108 -10.96 3.44 -4.55
CA SER A 108 -11.94 3.02 -3.54
C SER A 108 -11.32 2.19 -2.42
N ILE A 109 -10.71 1.03 -2.72
CA ILE A 109 -10.24 0.12 -1.66
C ILE A 109 -9.16 0.78 -0.82
N GLY A 110 -8.06 1.23 -1.43
CA GLY A 110 -6.94 1.86 -0.72
C GLY A 110 -7.37 3.09 0.07
N PRO A 111 -7.98 4.10 -0.57
CA PRO A 111 -8.39 5.32 0.11
C PRO A 111 -9.41 5.09 1.24
N MET A 112 -10.44 4.28 1.02
CA MET A 112 -11.51 4.11 2.02
C MET A 112 -11.04 3.25 3.21
N LEU A 113 -10.29 2.17 2.97
CA LEU A 113 -9.69 1.38 4.04
C LEU A 113 -8.62 2.18 4.79
N GLY A 114 -7.87 3.05 4.09
CA GLY A 114 -6.93 3.97 4.70
C GLY A 114 -7.61 4.97 5.64
N GLN A 115 -8.76 5.52 5.26
CA GLN A 115 -9.54 6.39 6.14
C GLN A 115 -10.10 5.62 7.34
N LEU A 116 -10.60 4.39 7.14
CA LEU A 116 -11.02 3.55 8.28
C LEU A 116 -9.84 3.30 9.23
N THR A 117 -8.66 2.96 8.70
CA THR A 117 -7.44 2.81 9.53
C THR A 117 -7.18 4.09 10.33
N HIS A 118 -7.22 5.25 9.67
CA HIS A 118 -6.98 6.53 10.34
C HIS A 118 -7.97 6.76 11.49
N PHE A 119 -9.27 6.72 11.21
CA PHE A 119 -10.30 7.05 12.20
C PHE A 119 -10.52 5.98 13.29
N SER A 120 -10.15 4.73 13.03
CA SER A 120 -10.37 3.64 13.99
C SER A 120 -9.13 3.26 14.80
N LEU A 121 -7.93 3.46 14.23
CA LEU A 121 -6.69 2.95 14.83
C LEU A 121 -5.64 4.04 15.11
N LEU A 122 -5.69 5.16 14.39
CA LEU A 122 -4.64 6.19 14.43
C LEU A 122 -5.14 7.55 14.92
N SER A 123 -6.43 7.77 14.97
CA SER A 123 -6.97 9.02 15.46
C SER A 123 -7.00 9.05 16.99
N PRO A 124 -6.88 10.26 17.59
CA PRO A 124 -6.95 10.41 19.03
C PRO A 124 -8.31 10.02 19.59
N PRO A 125 -8.38 9.70 20.89
CA PRO A 125 -9.65 9.55 21.58
C PRO A 125 -10.53 10.80 21.41
N GLY A 126 -11.81 10.59 21.13
CA GLY A 126 -12.78 11.69 20.94
C GLY A 126 -12.95 12.17 19.51
N CYS A 127 -12.35 11.51 18.52
CA CYS A 127 -12.67 11.75 17.11
C CYS A 127 -14.15 11.54 16.81
N GLU A 128 -14.62 12.31 15.83
CA GLU A 128 -16.01 12.31 15.34
C GLU A 128 -16.54 10.88 15.11
N PRO A 129 -17.50 10.39 15.89
CA PRO A 129 -18.04 9.03 15.75
C PRO A 129 -18.67 8.77 14.37
N TYR A 130 -19.18 9.81 13.73
CA TYR A 130 -19.75 9.73 12.39
C TYR A 130 -18.73 9.32 11.33
N ALA A 131 -17.52 9.87 11.37
CA ALA A 131 -16.47 9.52 10.41
C ALA A 131 -16.10 8.04 10.52
N SER A 132 -15.85 7.55 11.75
CA SER A 132 -15.54 6.13 12.00
C SER A 132 -16.68 5.21 11.54
N ALA A 133 -17.93 5.52 11.89
CA ALA A 133 -19.09 4.72 11.50
C ALA A 133 -19.27 4.69 9.97
N ARG A 134 -19.10 5.85 9.31
CA ARG A 134 -19.21 5.97 7.85
C ARG A 134 -18.18 5.13 7.13
N TYR A 135 -16.89 5.26 7.49
CA TYR A 135 -15.82 4.51 6.84
C TYR A 135 -15.89 3.02 7.14
N ARG A 136 -16.37 2.63 8.34
CA ARG A 136 -16.64 1.23 8.67
C ARG A 136 -17.71 0.63 7.74
N ALA A 137 -18.84 1.32 7.53
CA ALA A 137 -19.89 0.87 6.62
C ALA A 137 -19.42 0.77 5.15
N ILE A 138 -18.53 1.69 4.72
CA ILE A 138 -17.93 1.62 3.38
C ILE A 138 -16.99 0.42 3.29
N ALA A 139 -16.13 0.22 4.27
CA ALA A 139 -15.17 -0.89 4.31
C ALA A 139 -15.90 -2.26 4.30
N GLU A 140 -16.97 -2.41 5.06
CA GLU A 140 -17.79 -3.63 5.06
C GLU A 140 -18.30 -3.98 3.64
N ARG A 141 -18.79 -2.98 2.92
CA ARG A 141 -19.24 -3.18 1.52
C ARG A 141 -18.08 -3.54 0.60
N LEU A 142 -16.90 -2.97 0.79
CA LEU A 142 -15.71 -3.28 -0.02
C LEU A 142 -15.20 -4.69 0.26
N TYR A 143 -15.12 -5.12 1.51
CA TYR A 143 -14.73 -6.49 1.85
C TYR A 143 -15.73 -7.51 1.32
N ARG A 144 -17.04 -7.23 1.40
CA ARG A 144 -18.08 -8.06 0.81
C ARG A 144 -17.96 -8.12 -0.72
N LEU A 145 -17.75 -6.99 -1.38
CA LEU A 145 -17.52 -6.95 -2.83
C LEU A 145 -16.35 -7.83 -3.27
N LEU A 146 -15.24 -7.80 -2.52
CA LEU A 146 -14.08 -8.64 -2.80
C LEU A 146 -14.39 -10.13 -2.55
N ASP A 147 -15.05 -10.46 -1.44
CA ASP A 147 -15.45 -11.84 -1.14
C ASP A 147 -16.39 -12.40 -2.19
N ASP A 148 -17.47 -11.68 -2.55
CA ASP A 148 -18.43 -12.07 -3.58
C ASP A 148 -17.75 -12.30 -4.95
N ARG A 149 -16.82 -11.41 -5.32
CA ARG A 149 -16.03 -11.53 -6.56
C ARG A 149 -15.21 -12.82 -6.59
N LEU A 150 -14.65 -13.21 -5.45
CA LEU A 150 -13.76 -14.36 -5.30
C LEU A 150 -14.47 -15.69 -5.03
N GLN A 151 -15.78 -15.72 -4.85
CA GLN A 151 -16.53 -16.96 -4.65
C GLN A 151 -16.37 -17.94 -5.81
N ALA A 152 -16.43 -17.43 -7.05
CA ALA A 152 -16.35 -18.22 -8.29
C ALA A 152 -15.05 -17.98 -9.08
N ARG A 153 -14.06 -17.30 -8.47
CA ARG A 153 -12.81 -16.92 -9.13
C ARG A 153 -11.60 -17.26 -8.28
N GLU A 154 -10.55 -17.66 -8.94
CA GLU A 154 -9.26 -17.89 -8.28
C GLU A 154 -8.51 -16.58 -8.04
N TRP A 155 -8.58 -15.64 -8.96
CA TRP A 155 -7.92 -14.33 -8.96
C TRP A 155 -8.95 -13.21 -9.11
N ILE A 156 -8.56 -12.00 -8.67
CA ILE A 156 -9.49 -10.86 -8.65
C ILE A 156 -9.91 -10.42 -10.05
N ALA A 157 -9.03 -10.57 -11.05
CA ALA A 157 -9.25 -10.11 -12.40
C ALA A 157 -8.46 -10.94 -13.44
N GLY A 158 -8.87 -10.88 -14.70
CA GLY A 158 -8.11 -11.38 -15.84
C GLY A 158 -8.02 -12.89 -16.02
N GLY A 159 -8.34 -13.67 -15.03
CA GLY A 159 -8.26 -15.15 -15.06
C GLY A 159 -6.97 -15.72 -14.45
N ASP A 160 -5.88 -14.98 -14.43
CA ASP A 160 -4.59 -15.33 -13.85
C ASP A 160 -4.16 -14.33 -12.77
N TYR A 161 -3.16 -14.72 -11.94
CA TYR A 161 -2.54 -13.82 -10.99
C TYR A 161 -1.97 -12.58 -11.70
N SER A 162 -2.36 -11.40 -11.25
CA SER A 162 -2.11 -10.14 -11.93
C SER A 162 -1.70 -9.00 -10.99
N LEU A 163 -1.33 -7.87 -11.58
CA LEU A 163 -1.06 -6.65 -10.82
C LEU A 163 -2.26 -6.16 -10.01
N ALA A 164 -3.50 -6.52 -10.39
CA ALA A 164 -4.69 -6.18 -9.60
C ALA A 164 -4.72 -6.95 -8.27
N ASP A 165 -4.30 -8.22 -8.27
CA ASP A 165 -4.16 -9.02 -7.06
C ASP A 165 -3.07 -8.43 -6.15
N MET A 166 -1.91 -8.08 -6.71
CA MET A 166 -0.81 -7.44 -5.98
C MET A 166 -1.20 -6.09 -5.38
N ALA A 167 -2.06 -5.34 -6.08
CA ALA A 167 -2.53 -4.05 -5.61
C ALA A 167 -3.50 -4.16 -4.42
N ILE A 168 -4.36 -5.17 -4.40
CA ILE A 168 -5.45 -5.32 -3.41
C ILE A 168 -5.00 -6.11 -2.19
N GLN A 169 -4.19 -7.15 -2.38
CA GLN A 169 -3.83 -8.10 -1.33
C GLN A 169 -3.24 -7.47 -0.06
N PRO A 170 -2.33 -6.48 -0.11
CA PRO A 170 -1.80 -5.86 1.11
C PRO A 170 -2.88 -5.18 1.97
N TRP A 171 -3.99 -4.75 1.38
CA TRP A 171 -5.12 -4.19 2.11
C TRP A 171 -6.04 -5.27 2.70
N ALA A 172 -6.08 -6.47 2.13
CA ALA A 172 -6.86 -7.59 2.67
C ALA A 172 -6.34 -8.09 4.04
N TYR A 173 -5.07 -7.83 4.38
CA TYR A 173 -4.53 -8.10 5.72
C TYR A 173 -5.12 -7.23 6.82
N TYR A 174 -5.80 -6.16 6.47
CA TYR A 174 -6.42 -5.27 7.44
C TYR A 174 -7.82 -5.71 7.85
N LEU A 175 -8.37 -6.78 7.27
CA LEU A 175 -9.73 -7.27 7.56
C LEU A 175 -9.97 -7.42 9.06
N GLU A 176 -9.20 -8.28 9.70
CA GLU A 176 -9.33 -8.56 11.15
C GLU A 176 -8.90 -7.36 11.99
N ARG A 177 -7.89 -6.61 11.54
CA ARG A 177 -7.44 -5.40 12.21
C ARG A 177 -8.50 -4.29 12.21
N HIS A 178 -9.31 -4.20 11.16
CA HIS A 178 -10.48 -3.34 11.10
C HIS A 178 -11.68 -3.86 11.90
N GLY A 179 -11.52 -5.01 12.58
CA GLY A 179 -12.53 -5.62 13.42
C GLY A 179 -13.65 -6.32 12.64
N PHE A 180 -13.35 -6.80 11.42
CA PHE A 180 -14.27 -7.65 10.66
C PHE A 180 -13.96 -9.12 10.91
N ASP A 181 -15.00 -9.94 10.92
CA ASP A 181 -14.87 -11.39 11.10
C ASP A 181 -14.40 -12.04 9.80
N ALA A 182 -13.22 -12.66 9.83
CA ALA A 182 -12.66 -13.40 8.71
C ALA A 182 -13.57 -14.56 8.24
N SER A 183 -14.32 -15.16 9.14
CA SER A 183 -15.25 -16.26 8.81
C SER A 183 -16.44 -15.81 7.95
N ALA A 184 -16.77 -14.52 7.97
CA ALA A 184 -17.79 -13.90 7.11
C ALA A 184 -17.28 -13.60 5.69
N HIS A 185 -15.96 -13.74 5.44
CA HIS A 185 -15.32 -13.45 4.17
C HIS A 185 -14.40 -14.60 3.69
N PRO A 186 -14.91 -15.85 3.59
CA PRO A 186 -14.07 -17.03 3.37
C PRO A 186 -13.37 -17.06 2.01
N ALA A 187 -13.96 -16.46 0.97
CA ALA A 187 -13.36 -16.43 -0.36
C ALA A 187 -12.19 -15.42 -0.40
N LEU A 188 -12.37 -14.25 0.22
CA LEU A 188 -11.32 -13.23 0.38
C LEU A 188 -10.13 -13.78 1.18
N VAL A 189 -10.39 -14.48 2.29
CA VAL A 189 -9.34 -15.08 3.13
C VAL A 189 -8.55 -16.14 2.34
N ARG A 190 -9.24 -17.07 1.66
CA ARG A 190 -8.57 -18.10 0.81
C ARG A 190 -7.68 -17.47 -0.26
N TRP A 191 -8.16 -16.43 -0.94
CA TRP A 191 -7.40 -15.72 -1.95
C TRP A 191 -6.19 -14.97 -1.34
N ARG A 192 -6.38 -14.24 -0.25
CA ARG A 192 -5.32 -13.54 0.48
C ARG A 192 -4.19 -14.50 0.88
N ASP A 193 -4.56 -15.62 1.49
CA ASP A 193 -3.61 -16.60 2.02
C ASP A 193 -2.89 -17.36 0.88
N ARG A 194 -3.56 -17.61 -0.24
CA ARG A 194 -2.94 -18.16 -1.45
C ARG A 194 -1.83 -17.23 -1.97
N ILE A 195 -2.07 -15.93 -2.01
CA ILE A 195 -1.05 -14.96 -2.44
C ILE A 195 0.08 -14.89 -1.42
N ALA A 196 -0.24 -14.89 -0.12
CA ALA A 196 0.75 -14.90 0.96
C ALA A 196 1.69 -16.12 0.91
N ALA A 197 1.22 -17.25 0.43
CA ALA A 197 2.02 -18.47 0.30
C ALA A 197 3.02 -18.44 -0.88
N ARG A 198 2.94 -17.44 -1.76
CA ARG A 198 3.87 -17.32 -2.90
C ARG A 198 5.27 -16.96 -2.40
N PRO A 199 6.33 -17.67 -2.86
CA PRO A 199 7.69 -17.41 -2.38
C PRO A 199 8.17 -15.98 -2.60
N ALA A 200 7.78 -15.34 -3.71
CA ALA A 200 8.10 -13.93 -3.98
C ALA A 200 7.41 -12.98 -3.00
N VAL A 201 6.16 -13.24 -2.65
CA VAL A 201 5.42 -12.44 -1.66
C VAL A 201 6.03 -12.59 -0.27
N GLN A 202 6.45 -13.80 0.11
CA GLN A 202 7.15 -14.03 1.38
C GLN A 202 8.46 -13.25 1.45
N ARG A 203 9.27 -13.27 0.37
CA ARG A 203 10.49 -12.45 0.30
C ARG A 203 10.19 -10.96 0.37
N ALA A 204 9.14 -10.50 -0.32
CA ALA A 204 8.73 -9.10 -0.30
C ALA A 204 8.37 -8.63 1.11
N LEU A 205 7.60 -9.44 1.85
CA LEU A 205 7.20 -9.13 3.23
C LEU A 205 8.38 -9.15 4.19
N ALA A 206 9.26 -10.16 4.08
CA ALA A 206 10.48 -10.25 4.91
C ALA A 206 11.40 -9.05 4.67
N ARG A 207 11.62 -8.67 3.41
CA ARG A 207 12.46 -7.52 3.05
C ARG A 207 11.88 -6.19 3.50
N ALA A 208 10.55 -6.03 3.40
CA ALA A 208 9.86 -4.86 3.92
C ALA A 208 9.98 -4.75 5.45
N ASP A 209 9.81 -5.86 6.17
CA ASP A 209 9.94 -5.92 7.62
C ASP A 209 11.38 -5.58 8.06
N GLU A 210 12.38 -6.22 7.49
CA GLU A 210 13.80 -5.97 7.76
C GLU A 210 14.19 -4.50 7.53
N THR A 211 13.69 -3.89 6.43
CA THR A 211 14.09 -2.53 6.08
C THR A 211 13.32 -1.47 6.87
N PHE A 212 12.03 -1.70 7.14
CA PHE A 212 11.17 -0.63 7.59
C PHE A 212 10.75 -0.70 9.05
N THR A 213 10.58 -1.89 9.64
CA THR A 213 9.90 -2.00 10.94
C THR A 213 10.65 -1.25 12.04
N GLU A 214 11.95 -1.54 12.24
CA GLU A 214 12.70 -0.85 13.29
C GLU A 214 12.99 0.61 12.94
N ALA A 215 13.28 0.92 11.67
CA ALA A 215 13.52 2.29 11.22
C ALA A 215 12.28 3.18 11.41
N ALA A 216 11.08 2.70 11.05
CA ALA A 216 9.83 3.41 11.26
C ALA A 216 9.51 3.58 12.75
N ASN A 217 9.73 2.54 13.57
CA ASN A 217 9.55 2.61 15.01
C ASN A 217 10.49 3.62 15.66
N ALA A 218 11.76 3.66 15.24
CA ALA A 218 12.75 4.61 15.75
C ALA A 218 12.35 6.06 15.42
N THR A 219 12.02 6.34 14.16
CA THR A 219 11.61 7.70 13.75
C THR A 219 10.32 8.15 14.42
N ARG A 220 9.38 7.22 14.63
CA ARG A 220 8.13 7.52 15.33
C ARG A 220 8.35 7.81 16.81
N ARG A 221 9.18 7.04 17.51
CA ARG A 221 9.51 7.31 18.92
C ARG A 221 10.18 8.67 19.10
N ALA A 222 10.90 9.14 18.09
CA ALA A 222 11.58 10.42 18.09
C ALA A 222 10.68 11.60 17.64
N ALA A 223 9.55 11.32 16.97
CA ALA A 223 8.67 12.34 16.44
C ALA A 223 7.98 13.13 17.56
N SER A 224 7.94 14.45 17.43
CA SER A 224 7.15 15.33 18.28
C SER A 224 5.65 15.24 17.96
N ASN A 225 4.79 15.75 18.84
CA ASN A 225 3.36 15.87 18.55
C ASN A 225 3.11 16.74 17.30
N GLU A 226 3.90 17.80 17.10
CA GLU A 226 3.83 18.64 15.91
C GLU A 226 4.17 17.86 14.63
N ASP A 227 5.19 16.99 14.65
CA ASP A 227 5.53 16.11 13.52
C ASP A 227 4.40 15.16 13.20
N LEU A 228 3.76 14.59 14.21
CA LEU A 228 2.63 13.68 14.04
C LEU A 228 1.37 14.42 13.54
N ASP A 229 1.11 15.62 14.05
CA ASP A 229 0.02 16.47 13.57
C ASP A 229 0.21 16.82 12.09
N ARG A 230 1.44 17.18 11.71
CA ARG A 230 1.78 17.44 10.30
C ARG A 230 1.67 16.20 9.43
N PHE A 231 2.16 15.05 9.90
CA PHE A 231 2.03 13.77 9.17
C PHE A 231 0.57 13.39 8.96
N PHE A 232 -0.27 13.55 9.98
CA PHE A 232 -1.71 13.26 9.90
C PHE A 232 -2.55 14.40 9.33
N SER A 233 -1.91 15.48 8.84
CA SER A 233 -2.59 16.67 8.29
C SER A 233 -3.58 17.31 9.26
N ARG A 234 -3.24 17.37 10.54
CA ARG A 234 -4.04 18.08 11.52
C ARG A 234 -3.70 19.56 11.51
N THR A 235 -4.71 20.37 11.75
CA THR A 235 -4.60 21.82 11.81
C THR A 235 -4.87 22.32 13.24
N GLU A 236 -4.52 23.55 13.55
CA GLU A 236 -4.75 24.20 14.85
C GLU A 236 -6.22 24.18 15.32
N THR A 237 -7.16 23.95 14.41
CA THR A 237 -8.59 23.83 14.72
C THR A 237 -9.00 22.47 15.30
N VAL A 238 -8.08 21.49 15.28
CA VAL A 238 -8.30 20.16 15.87
C VAL A 238 -7.55 20.12 17.20
N PRO A 239 -8.19 19.75 18.33
CA PRO A 239 -7.50 19.67 19.63
C PRO A 239 -6.23 18.82 19.53
N ALA A 240 -5.18 19.25 20.23
CA ALA A 240 -3.93 18.51 20.30
C ALA A 240 -4.21 17.04 20.67
N ALA A 241 -3.67 16.13 19.87
CA ALA A 241 -3.95 14.73 20.04
C ALA A 241 -2.99 14.10 21.03
N ASP A 242 -3.53 13.38 21.99
CA ASP A 242 -2.73 12.46 22.79
C ASP A 242 -2.53 11.15 22.02
N PHE A 243 -1.32 10.98 21.47
CA PHE A 243 -0.94 9.76 20.74
C PHE A 243 -0.46 8.63 21.66
N SER A 244 -0.41 8.83 22.97
CA SER A 244 0.10 7.82 23.91
C SER A 244 -0.70 6.52 23.88
N ALA A 245 -1.98 6.61 23.54
CA ALA A 245 -2.88 5.47 23.44
C ALA A 245 -2.92 4.83 22.04
N VAL A 246 -2.27 5.41 21.04
CA VAL A 246 -2.28 4.89 19.65
C VAL A 246 -1.32 3.71 19.54
N LYS A 247 -1.86 2.51 19.47
CA LYS A 247 -1.10 1.29 19.16
C LYS A 247 -0.73 1.29 17.68
N MET A 248 0.52 1.60 17.40
CA MET A 248 1.04 1.45 16.03
C MET A 248 1.38 -0.01 15.71
N MET A 249 1.41 -0.27 14.44
CA MET A 249 1.70 -1.55 13.78
C MET A 249 3.12 -1.99 14.01
#